data_70704dd894dd808ddd02a86629828b6d
#
_entry.id   70704dd894dd808ddd02a86629828b6d
#
_cell.length_a   1.000
_cell.length_b   1.000
_cell.length_c   1.000
_cell.angle_alpha   90.00
_cell.angle_beta   90.00
_cell.angle_gamma   90.00
#
_symmetry.space_group_name_H-M   'P 1'
#
loop_
_entity.id
_entity.type
_entity.pdbx_description
1 polymer ?
#
loop_
_entity_poly.entity_id
_entity_poly.type
_entity_poly.pdbx_seq_one_letter_code
_entity_poly.pdbx_strand_id
1 'polypeptide(L)'
;MDLTQKKLTKSEWEFLEVPVDKKELKILNLIFNSRENVEIKYNESKSFLEFIKMNGNLDTLHAYIYNSYFKNLVNNMIDKFNLQIKIDIPKKLIRLKSADSIRIKNLNSKIKDIRDQLYEYILLTSIYNYLKEGKNDRKMFYYYTLIHLLKNDIKNINKYVIYFIKEILITNNIQKDYKKLIKNSCEYIERNTLLIKYCNVELYKHQKDLFRNMNANRKNGKLILYQAPTGTGKTLSPIGIKKKIIFVCAAKHIGLQLAKSCISLEIPIAIAFGCKDISDIRLHYFAAKEFTKHRRTGQIFRVDNSVGDKVEIIISDIQSYLYSMRYMMAFNELNDLCWYWDEPTITLDYETHEFHEILQKNWKENEIPNIILSSATLPNQKDIFPMIRNYKSKFPLGEIENIISYECKKTIPIIDSNGYVAMPHLIFDTFKDIKSSVKFLMNNKTILRHFDIGEISKFILYCHKKTFLKERYKMLNYFEKIEDITVISLKIYYLELLSKLKKD
;
A
#
# COMPACT_ATOMS: atom_id res chain seq x y z
N MET A 1 -28.36 -14.01 2.89
CA MET A 1 -28.08 -12.67 2.32
C MET A 1 -28.56 -12.68 0.90
N ASP A 2 -29.48 -11.79 0.52
CA ASP A 2 -29.89 -11.69 -0.88
C ASP A 2 -28.74 -11.05 -1.67
N LEU A 3 -28.02 -11.87 -2.43
CA LEU A 3 -26.88 -11.46 -3.26
C LEU A 3 -27.32 -11.02 -4.67
N THR A 4 -28.63 -11.01 -4.93
CA THR A 4 -29.17 -10.52 -6.21
C THR A 4 -29.05 -8.98 -6.26
N GLN A 5 -28.29 -8.52 -7.24
CA GLN A 5 -28.04 -7.09 -7.43
C GLN A 5 -29.16 -6.47 -8.30
N LYS A 6 -29.52 -5.22 -7.98
CA LYS A 6 -30.46 -4.43 -8.77
C LYS A 6 -29.72 -3.29 -9.49
N LYS A 7 -30.29 -2.81 -10.59
CA LYS A 7 -29.80 -1.61 -11.31
C LYS A 7 -29.60 -0.45 -10.32
N LEU A 8 -28.68 0.45 -10.64
CA LEU A 8 -28.43 1.62 -9.80
C LEU A 8 -29.67 2.51 -9.68
N THR A 9 -29.93 2.91 -8.45
CA THR A 9 -30.93 3.96 -8.13
C THR A 9 -30.37 5.36 -8.41
N LYS A 10 -31.22 6.37 -8.46
CA LYS A 10 -30.81 7.75 -8.64
C LYS A 10 -29.86 8.22 -7.51
N SER A 11 -30.15 7.86 -6.27
CA SER A 11 -29.32 8.21 -5.12
C SER A 11 -27.93 7.56 -5.16
N GLU A 12 -27.81 6.33 -5.71
CA GLU A 12 -26.52 5.68 -5.91
C GLU A 12 -25.69 6.38 -7.01
N TRP A 13 -26.34 6.84 -8.09
CA TRP A 13 -25.68 7.67 -9.10
C TRP A 13 -25.17 8.99 -8.50
N GLU A 14 -26.01 9.69 -7.73
CA GLU A 14 -25.61 10.93 -7.04
C GLU A 14 -24.45 10.70 -6.07
N PHE A 15 -24.40 9.54 -5.39
CA PHE A 15 -23.28 9.16 -4.53
C PHE A 15 -21.96 9.00 -5.31
N LEU A 16 -22.02 8.46 -6.53
CA LEU A 16 -20.83 8.27 -7.36
C LEU A 16 -20.20 9.60 -7.82
N GLU A 17 -21.03 10.64 -8.03
CA GLU A 17 -20.59 11.98 -8.45
C GLU A 17 -19.88 12.77 -7.32
N VAL A 18 -20.01 12.33 -6.07
CA VAL A 18 -19.31 12.98 -4.95
C VAL A 18 -17.84 12.60 -4.96
N PRO A 19 -16.89 13.53 -5.16
CA PRO A 19 -15.48 13.20 -5.22
C PRO A 19 -14.98 12.58 -3.92
N VAL A 20 -13.95 11.75 -4.01
CA VAL A 20 -13.24 11.21 -2.86
C VAL A 20 -12.47 12.31 -2.13
N ASP A 21 -12.08 12.06 -0.88
CA ASP A 21 -11.28 13.04 -0.14
C ASP A 21 -9.88 13.25 -0.75
N LYS A 22 -9.24 14.39 -0.42
CA LYS A 22 -7.94 14.75 -0.99
C LYS A 22 -6.82 13.76 -0.69
N LYS A 23 -6.88 13.04 0.43
CA LYS A 23 -5.84 12.05 0.79
C LYS A 23 -6.04 10.77 0.00
N GLU A 24 -7.29 10.33 -0.13
CA GLU A 24 -7.65 9.20 -0.96
C GLU A 24 -7.30 9.47 -2.43
N LEU A 25 -7.61 10.65 -2.96
CA LEU A 25 -7.26 11.04 -4.32
C LEU A 25 -5.75 10.97 -4.61
N LYS A 26 -4.89 11.28 -3.63
CA LYS A 26 -3.44 11.13 -3.79
C LYS A 26 -3.01 9.68 -3.94
N ILE A 27 -3.63 8.78 -3.17
CA ILE A 27 -3.39 7.33 -3.27
C ILE A 27 -3.88 6.79 -4.62
N LEU A 28 -5.06 7.22 -5.05
CA LEU A 28 -5.63 6.84 -6.34
C LEU A 28 -4.75 7.31 -7.50
N ASN A 29 -4.24 8.54 -7.45
CA ASN A 29 -3.28 9.07 -8.44
C ASN A 29 -1.97 8.27 -8.43
N LEU A 30 -1.49 7.83 -7.26
CA LEU A 30 -0.31 6.96 -7.17
C LEU A 30 -0.55 5.62 -7.91
N ILE A 31 -1.72 4.99 -7.67
CA ILE A 31 -2.11 3.75 -8.34
C ILE A 31 -2.27 3.98 -9.85
N PHE A 32 -2.94 5.04 -10.27
CA PHE A 32 -3.15 5.34 -11.68
C PHE A 32 -1.83 5.59 -12.43
N ASN A 33 -0.95 6.42 -11.86
CA ASN A 33 0.34 6.73 -12.46
C ASN A 33 1.31 5.53 -12.47
N SER A 34 1.04 4.50 -11.67
CA SER A 34 1.81 3.25 -11.69
C SER A 34 1.66 2.48 -12.99
N ARG A 35 0.67 2.78 -13.81
CA ARG A 35 0.55 2.29 -15.19
C ARG A 35 1.83 2.53 -15.98
N GLU A 36 2.47 3.69 -15.78
CA GLU A 36 3.71 4.07 -16.46
C GLU A 36 4.97 3.68 -15.68
N ASN A 37 4.94 3.85 -14.35
CA ASN A 37 6.08 3.54 -13.49
C ASN A 37 5.63 2.95 -12.16
N VAL A 38 5.82 1.65 -11.98
CA VAL A 38 5.46 0.93 -10.75
C VAL A 38 6.32 1.31 -9.53
N GLU A 39 7.48 1.94 -9.74
CA GLU A 39 8.36 2.38 -8.65
C GLU A 39 8.06 3.81 -8.18
N ILE A 40 6.97 4.40 -8.67
CA ILE A 40 6.55 5.73 -8.25
C ILE A 40 6.33 5.80 -6.74
N LYS A 41 6.80 6.88 -6.14
CA LYS A 41 6.63 7.19 -4.72
C LYS A 41 6.07 8.59 -4.57
N TYR A 42 5.30 8.80 -3.52
CA TYR A 42 4.74 10.11 -3.20
C TYR A 42 5.17 10.50 -1.78
N ASN A 43 5.63 11.73 -1.62
CA ASN A 43 5.88 12.35 -0.32
C ASN A 43 5.32 13.77 -0.30
N GLU A 44 4.67 14.14 0.79
CA GLU A 44 4.15 15.52 0.94
C GLU A 44 5.25 16.52 1.28
N SER A 45 6.33 16.05 1.90
CA SER A 45 7.46 16.87 2.28
C SER A 45 8.38 17.13 1.09
N LYS A 46 8.95 18.30 1.04
CA LYS A 46 9.90 18.71 0.01
C LYS A 46 11.20 19.16 0.64
N SER A 47 12.30 19.01 -0.09
CA SER A 47 13.54 19.67 0.30
C SER A 47 13.42 21.18 0.17
N PHE A 48 14.26 21.89 0.88
CA PHE A 48 14.30 23.35 0.82
C PHE A 48 14.54 23.84 -0.63
N LEU A 49 15.46 23.20 -1.35
CA LEU A 49 15.77 23.54 -2.76
C LEU A 49 14.60 23.28 -3.69
N GLU A 50 13.91 22.16 -3.53
CA GLU A 50 12.73 21.85 -4.35
C GLU A 50 11.59 22.82 -4.07
N PHE A 51 11.41 23.21 -2.81
CA PHE A 51 10.37 24.16 -2.41
C PHE A 51 10.57 25.54 -3.06
N ILE A 52 11.83 26.05 -3.11
CA ILE A 52 12.16 27.35 -3.70
C ILE A 52 12.21 27.28 -5.25
N LYS A 53 12.32 26.08 -5.82
CA LYS A 53 12.49 25.88 -7.27
C LYS A 53 13.72 26.61 -7.82
N MET A 54 14.85 26.54 -7.11
CA MET A 54 16.11 27.13 -7.57
C MET A 54 16.83 26.19 -8.54
N ASN A 55 17.34 26.75 -9.62
CA ASN A 55 18.16 26.07 -10.62
C ASN A 55 19.58 26.63 -10.61
N GLY A 56 20.58 25.76 -10.53
CA GLY A 56 21.98 26.15 -10.52
C GLY A 56 22.91 25.00 -10.14
N ASN A 57 24.17 25.30 -9.89
CA ASN A 57 25.10 24.31 -9.37
C ASN A 57 24.67 23.89 -7.97
N LEU A 58 24.27 22.61 -7.82
CA LEU A 58 23.70 22.05 -6.59
C LEU A 58 24.64 22.18 -5.39
N ASP A 59 25.94 21.98 -5.57
CA ASP A 59 26.91 22.05 -4.48
C ASP A 59 26.99 23.43 -3.85
N THR A 60 26.97 24.44 -4.70
CA THR A 60 27.02 25.83 -4.26
C THR A 60 25.69 26.25 -3.63
N LEU A 61 24.56 25.80 -4.17
CA LEU A 61 23.23 26.05 -3.59
C LEU A 61 23.07 25.38 -2.21
N HIS A 62 23.52 24.13 -2.06
CA HIS A 62 23.53 23.44 -0.76
C HIS A 62 24.33 24.20 0.29
N ALA A 63 25.54 24.68 -0.06
CA ALA A 63 26.39 25.47 0.85
C ALA A 63 25.73 26.80 1.25
N TYR A 64 25.13 27.51 0.29
CA TYR A 64 24.43 28.76 0.55
C TYR A 64 23.24 28.56 1.50
N ILE A 65 22.34 27.61 1.20
CA ILE A 65 21.17 27.34 2.01
C ILE A 65 21.56 26.86 3.38
N TYR A 66 22.56 25.99 3.49
CA TYR A 66 23.06 25.53 4.78
C TYR A 66 23.54 26.71 5.64
N ASN A 67 24.40 27.58 5.09
CA ASN A 67 24.92 28.72 5.82
C ASN A 67 23.82 29.71 6.24
N SER A 68 22.80 29.91 5.39
CA SER A 68 21.74 30.90 5.64
C SER A 68 20.66 30.42 6.62
N TYR A 69 20.35 29.11 6.62
CA TYR A 69 19.18 28.58 7.31
C TYR A 69 19.46 27.50 8.36
N PHE A 70 20.45 26.66 8.14
CA PHE A 70 20.68 25.48 8.99
C PHE A 70 21.88 25.59 9.91
N LYS A 71 22.90 26.35 9.53
CA LYS A 71 24.18 26.46 10.27
C LYS A 71 23.99 26.86 11.74
N ASN A 72 23.20 27.88 11.99
CA ASN A 72 22.97 28.34 13.39
C ASN A 72 22.22 27.24 14.20
N LEU A 73 21.27 26.57 13.62
CA LEU A 73 20.55 25.47 14.28
C LEU A 73 21.48 24.30 14.60
N VAL A 74 22.33 23.94 13.65
CA VAL A 74 23.30 22.84 13.79
C VAL A 74 24.37 23.21 14.82
N ASN A 75 24.96 24.43 14.76
CA ASN A 75 25.94 24.89 15.73
C ASN A 75 25.36 24.91 17.14
N ASN A 76 24.14 25.43 17.32
CA ASN A 76 23.47 25.40 18.63
C ASN A 76 23.28 23.97 19.17
N MET A 77 23.07 22.97 18.30
CA MET A 77 23.03 21.55 18.71
C MET A 77 24.42 21.06 19.08
N ILE A 78 25.47 21.39 18.30
CA ILE A 78 26.84 21.00 18.55
C ILE A 78 27.27 21.53 19.94
N ASP A 79 27.04 22.81 20.21
CA ASP A 79 27.41 23.46 21.45
C ASP A 79 26.61 22.90 22.65
N LYS A 80 25.29 22.78 22.48
CA LYS A 80 24.39 22.33 23.56
C LYS A 80 24.65 20.89 23.98
N PHE A 81 25.02 20.03 23.07
CA PHE A 81 25.21 18.59 23.32
C PHE A 81 26.69 18.17 23.31
N ASN A 82 27.62 19.14 23.26
CA ASN A 82 29.06 18.91 23.20
C ASN A 82 29.51 17.90 22.15
N LEU A 83 29.00 18.08 20.91
CA LEU A 83 29.27 17.16 19.79
C LEU A 83 30.61 17.50 19.13
N GLN A 84 31.44 16.50 18.87
CA GLN A 84 32.71 16.67 18.14
C GLN A 84 32.52 16.41 16.63
N ILE A 85 31.71 17.25 15.99
CA ILE A 85 31.43 17.14 14.57
C ILE A 85 31.87 18.39 13.84
N LYS A 86 32.71 18.24 12.82
CA LYS A 86 33.14 19.34 11.97
C LYS A 86 32.50 19.21 10.60
N ILE A 87 31.86 20.26 10.13
CA ILE A 87 31.24 20.32 8.82
C ILE A 87 32.06 21.26 7.94
N ASP A 88 32.73 20.70 6.95
CA ASP A 88 33.54 21.48 6.02
C ASP A 88 32.65 22.03 4.89
N ILE A 89 32.52 23.34 4.87
CA ILE A 89 31.70 24.05 3.87
C ILE A 89 32.63 24.92 3.02
N PRO A 90 32.51 24.86 1.70
CA PRO A 90 33.29 25.73 0.80
C PRO A 90 33.08 27.21 1.11
N LYS A 91 34.16 27.94 1.24
CA LYS A 91 34.13 29.40 1.57
C LYS A 91 33.66 30.28 0.40
N LYS A 92 33.49 29.72 -0.81
CA LYS A 92 33.09 30.49 -2.00
C LYS A 92 31.64 30.93 -1.89
N LEU A 93 31.42 32.21 -1.62
CA LEU A 93 30.11 32.84 -1.64
C LEU A 93 29.59 32.93 -3.08
N ILE A 94 28.36 32.46 -3.27
CA ILE A 94 27.69 32.55 -4.57
C ILE A 94 27.00 33.91 -4.67
N ARG A 95 27.15 34.57 -5.83
CA ARG A 95 26.22 35.62 -6.21
C ARG A 95 24.94 34.96 -6.74
N LEU A 96 23.86 35.07 -5.99
CA LEU A 96 22.55 34.62 -6.43
C LEU A 96 22.05 35.50 -7.58
N LYS A 97 21.31 34.90 -8.49
CA LYS A 97 20.54 35.64 -9.50
C LYS A 97 19.46 36.46 -8.77
N SER A 98 19.14 37.65 -9.31
CA SER A 98 18.15 38.56 -8.71
C SER A 98 16.79 37.86 -8.45
N ALA A 99 16.33 37.03 -9.39
CA ALA A 99 15.10 36.26 -9.24
C ALA A 99 15.13 35.29 -8.02
N ASP A 100 16.27 34.62 -7.78
CA ASP A 100 16.44 33.69 -6.66
C ASP A 100 16.53 34.45 -5.34
N SER A 101 17.16 35.63 -5.34
CA SER A 101 17.21 36.51 -4.16
C SER A 101 15.81 36.97 -3.72
N ILE A 102 14.93 37.31 -4.68
CA ILE A 102 13.53 37.67 -4.42
C ILE A 102 12.74 36.47 -3.86
N ARG A 103 12.91 35.27 -4.47
CA ARG A 103 12.26 34.05 -3.97
C ARG A 103 12.64 33.75 -2.53
N ILE A 104 13.91 33.90 -2.18
CA ILE A 104 14.42 33.70 -0.82
C ILE A 104 13.85 34.73 0.16
N LYS A 105 13.80 36.01 -0.24
CA LYS A 105 13.19 37.05 0.60
C LYS A 105 11.72 36.77 0.89
N ASN A 106 10.96 36.37 -0.12
CA ASN A 106 9.55 36.02 0.03
C ASN A 106 9.34 34.76 0.89
N LEU A 107 10.31 33.86 0.89
CA LEU A 107 10.27 32.67 1.74
C LEU A 107 10.55 33.00 3.21
N ASN A 108 11.48 33.94 3.48
CA ASN A 108 11.85 34.29 4.86
C ASN A 108 10.66 34.74 5.72
N SER A 109 9.67 35.40 5.11
CA SER A 109 8.43 35.77 5.79
C SER A 109 7.51 34.59 6.12
N LYS A 110 7.64 33.46 5.41
CA LYS A 110 6.76 32.31 5.51
C LYS A 110 7.43 31.06 6.14
N ILE A 111 8.73 31.09 6.37
CA ILE A 111 9.51 29.92 6.85
C ILE A 111 8.94 29.32 8.13
N LYS A 112 8.44 30.17 9.07
CA LYS A 112 7.88 29.68 10.33
C LYS A 112 6.66 28.78 10.09
N ASP A 113 5.84 29.13 9.11
CA ASP A 113 4.57 28.45 8.80
C ASP A 113 4.76 27.15 8.02
N ILE A 114 5.89 27.04 7.29
CA ILE A 114 6.16 25.90 6.40
C ILE A 114 7.24 24.93 6.92
N ARG A 115 7.79 25.16 8.13
CA ARG A 115 8.83 24.28 8.71
C ARG A 115 8.45 22.81 8.71
N ASP A 116 7.19 22.52 9.03
CA ASP A 116 6.66 21.15 9.08
C ASP A 116 6.51 20.49 7.70
N GLN A 117 6.71 21.24 6.62
CA GLN A 117 6.67 20.75 5.23
C GLN A 117 8.07 20.60 4.63
N LEU A 118 9.09 21.25 5.25
CA LEU A 118 10.48 21.22 4.79
C LEU A 118 11.24 20.07 5.44
N TYR A 119 11.71 19.17 4.61
CA TYR A 119 12.26 17.89 5.09
C TYR A 119 13.50 18.03 5.94
N GLU A 120 14.38 18.98 5.64
CA GLU A 120 15.56 19.26 6.44
C GLU A 120 15.19 19.69 7.87
N TYR A 121 14.13 20.49 8.06
CA TYR A 121 13.66 20.87 9.39
C TYR A 121 13.05 19.69 10.15
N ILE A 122 12.32 18.81 9.46
CA ILE A 122 11.77 17.58 10.04
C ILE A 122 12.91 16.69 10.57
N LEU A 123 13.95 16.50 9.77
CA LEU A 123 15.12 15.75 10.16
C LEU A 123 15.88 16.41 11.31
N LEU A 124 16.12 17.73 11.26
CA LEU A 124 16.80 18.48 12.32
C LEU A 124 16.01 18.48 13.64
N THR A 125 14.69 18.56 13.57
CA THR A 125 13.84 18.44 14.76
C THR A 125 13.91 17.04 15.36
N SER A 126 13.89 16.02 14.51
CA SER A 126 13.98 14.63 14.96
C SER A 126 15.34 14.32 15.59
N ILE A 127 16.45 14.80 15.02
CA ILE A 127 17.78 14.61 15.62
C ILE A 127 17.97 15.42 16.91
N TYR A 128 17.41 16.61 16.99
CA TYR A 128 17.41 17.38 18.23
C TYR A 128 16.71 16.62 19.36
N ASN A 129 15.54 16.08 19.10
CA ASN A 129 14.81 15.29 20.10
C ASN A 129 15.57 13.99 20.44
N TYR A 130 16.18 13.33 19.46
CA TYR A 130 17.07 12.18 19.71
C TYR A 130 18.20 12.50 20.69
N LEU A 131 18.85 13.65 20.52
CA LEU A 131 19.94 14.10 21.41
C LEU A 131 19.42 14.50 22.80
N LYS A 132 18.24 15.13 22.85
CA LYS A 132 17.60 15.58 24.10
C LYS A 132 17.22 14.42 25.02
N GLU A 133 16.77 13.30 24.47
CA GLU A 133 16.27 12.16 25.27
C GLU A 133 17.37 11.43 26.09
N GLY A 134 18.65 11.72 25.87
CA GLY A 134 19.75 11.15 26.65
C GLY A 134 19.75 9.62 26.68
N LYS A 135 19.53 9.00 27.86
CA LYS A 135 19.45 7.53 28.04
C LYS A 135 18.02 6.98 28.08
N ASN A 136 17.01 7.80 27.86
CA ASN A 136 15.59 7.40 27.91
C ASN A 136 15.25 6.40 26.80
N ASP A 137 14.26 5.52 27.04
CA ASP A 137 13.76 4.55 26.05
C ASP A 137 13.27 5.23 24.76
N ARG A 138 12.74 6.46 24.88
CA ARG A 138 12.26 7.27 23.75
C ARG A 138 13.36 7.69 22.77
N LYS A 139 14.63 7.63 23.19
CA LYS A 139 15.77 7.80 22.28
C LYS A 139 15.73 6.78 21.14
N MET A 140 15.32 5.51 21.40
CA MET A 140 15.16 4.47 20.40
C MET A 140 14.05 4.78 19.39
N PHE A 141 12.97 5.44 19.82
CA PHE A 141 11.92 5.91 18.92
C PHE A 141 12.47 6.86 17.84
N TYR A 142 13.22 7.88 18.24
CA TYR A 142 13.82 8.83 17.29
C TYR A 142 14.92 8.20 16.44
N TYR A 143 15.71 7.29 17.00
CA TYR A 143 16.73 6.56 16.25
C TYR A 143 16.09 5.73 15.13
N TYR A 144 15.10 4.90 15.45
CA TYR A 144 14.37 4.09 14.49
C TYR A 144 13.69 4.96 13.41
N THR A 145 13.05 6.05 13.85
CA THR A 145 12.41 7.02 12.96
C THR A 145 13.41 7.64 11.98
N LEU A 146 14.56 8.13 12.46
CA LEU A 146 15.56 8.78 11.62
C LEU A 146 16.15 7.85 10.57
N ILE A 147 16.44 6.59 10.93
CA ILE A 147 16.95 5.59 9.97
C ILE A 147 15.96 5.40 8.81
N HIS A 148 14.67 5.32 9.11
CA HIS A 148 13.63 5.17 8.08
C HIS A 148 13.42 6.46 7.28
N LEU A 149 13.42 7.62 7.92
CA LEU A 149 13.32 8.90 7.22
C LEU A 149 14.50 9.13 6.26
N LEU A 150 15.72 8.75 6.63
CA LEU A 150 16.89 8.88 5.76
C LEU A 150 16.84 8.01 4.49
N LYS A 151 15.92 7.04 4.42
CA LYS A 151 15.66 6.22 3.24
C LYS A 151 14.62 6.81 2.28
N ASN A 152 13.97 7.91 2.66
CA ASN A 152 13.01 8.57 1.78
C ASN A 152 13.68 9.13 0.53
N ASP A 153 12.99 8.98 -0.60
CA ASP A 153 13.43 9.49 -1.90
C ASP A 153 12.95 10.93 -2.09
N ILE A 154 13.59 11.88 -1.42
CA ILE A 154 13.31 13.30 -1.55
C ILE A 154 14.47 13.96 -2.31
N LYS A 155 14.15 14.61 -3.41
CA LYS A 155 15.14 15.23 -4.29
C LYS A 155 15.84 16.42 -3.61
N ASN A 156 17.14 16.54 -3.85
CA ASN A 156 17.94 17.71 -3.48
C ASN A 156 17.90 18.08 -1.98
N ILE A 157 17.80 17.09 -1.07
CA ILE A 157 17.95 17.35 0.36
C ILE A 157 19.34 17.92 0.62
N ASN A 158 19.45 18.88 1.56
CA ASN A 158 20.71 19.51 1.86
C ASN A 158 21.76 18.52 2.39
N LYS A 159 22.85 18.33 1.62
CA LYS A 159 23.88 17.34 1.90
C LYS A 159 24.60 17.53 3.25
N TYR A 160 24.74 18.77 3.72
CA TYR A 160 25.39 19.07 5.00
C TYR A 160 24.48 18.70 6.19
N VAL A 161 23.16 18.87 6.05
CA VAL A 161 22.19 18.40 7.04
C VAL A 161 22.21 16.87 7.12
N ILE A 162 22.21 16.18 5.99
CA ILE A 162 22.29 14.71 5.95
C ILE A 162 23.61 14.22 6.55
N TYR A 163 24.74 14.86 6.23
CA TYR A 163 26.03 14.52 6.79
C TYR A 163 26.01 14.64 8.31
N PHE A 164 25.57 15.77 8.85
CA PHE A 164 25.47 16.01 10.29
C PHE A 164 24.67 14.92 11.02
N ILE A 165 23.51 14.55 10.45
CA ILE A 165 22.64 13.54 11.07
C ILE A 165 23.30 12.16 11.03
N LYS A 166 23.90 11.77 9.90
CA LYS A 166 24.59 10.48 9.76
C LYS A 166 25.77 10.36 10.75
N GLU A 167 26.58 11.40 10.91
CA GLU A 167 27.69 11.41 11.86
C GLU A 167 27.21 11.19 13.30
N ILE A 168 26.09 11.82 13.69
CA ILE A 168 25.52 11.60 15.03
C ILE A 168 25.06 10.15 15.21
N LEU A 169 24.38 9.58 14.21
CA LEU A 169 23.85 8.22 14.31
C LEU A 169 24.98 7.18 14.36
N ILE A 170 26.09 7.42 13.66
CA ILE A 170 27.28 6.55 13.66
C ILE A 170 28.02 6.62 15.00
N THR A 171 28.27 7.83 15.50
CA THR A 171 29.03 8.04 16.74
C THR A 171 28.30 7.56 18.00
N ASN A 172 26.96 7.66 18.01
CA ASN A 172 26.13 7.27 19.16
C ASN A 172 25.63 5.82 19.08
N ASN A 173 26.48 4.85 18.90
CA ASN A 173 26.24 3.42 18.65
C ASN A 173 25.10 2.77 19.49
N ILE A 174 23.84 3.12 19.23
CA ILE A 174 22.63 2.54 19.86
C ILE A 174 22.18 1.24 19.12
N GLN A 175 22.86 0.87 18.06
CA GLN A 175 22.50 -0.17 17.10
C GLN A 175 22.16 -1.54 17.73
N LYS A 176 22.35 -1.78 19.01
CA LYS A 176 22.17 -3.11 19.63
C LYS A 176 21.08 -3.18 20.70
N ASP A 177 20.30 -2.14 20.91
CA ASP A 177 19.24 -2.17 21.94
C ASP A 177 17.88 -2.65 21.39
N TYR A 178 17.92 -3.81 20.71
CA TYR A 178 16.72 -4.46 20.16
C TYR A 178 15.62 -4.67 21.21
N LYS A 179 16.01 -4.91 22.49
CA LYS A 179 15.03 -5.13 23.56
C LYS A 179 14.12 -3.94 23.77
N LYS A 180 14.67 -2.71 23.74
CA LYS A 180 13.87 -1.48 23.89
C LYS A 180 12.94 -1.26 22.70
N LEU A 181 13.42 -1.51 21.49
CA LEU A 181 12.61 -1.39 20.28
C LEU A 181 11.44 -2.39 20.30
N ILE A 182 11.72 -3.66 20.63
CA ILE A 182 10.69 -4.70 20.67
C ILE A 182 9.69 -4.44 21.80
N LYS A 183 10.16 -4.05 22.98
CA LYS A 183 9.28 -3.70 24.10
C LYS A 183 8.24 -2.65 23.74
N ASN A 184 8.62 -1.67 22.95
CA ASN A 184 7.77 -0.55 22.56
C ASN A 184 7.34 -0.63 21.07
N SER A 185 7.37 -1.82 20.47
CA SER A 185 7.15 -2.00 19.03
C SER A 185 5.80 -1.48 18.53
N CYS A 186 4.77 -1.53 19.35
CA CYS A 186 3.46 -0.99 19.03
C CYS A 186 3.52 0.53 18.75
N GLU A 187 4.23 1.28 19.61
CA GLU A 187 4.38 2.73 19.47
C GLU A 187 5.48 3.08 18.45
N TYR A 188 6.64 2.38 18.52
CA TYR A 188 7.83 2.77 17.75
C TYR A 188 7.82 2.29 16.30
N ILE A 189 7.11 1.20 16.00
CA ILE A 189 7.04 0.59 14.68
C ILE A 189 5.65 0.76 14.06
N GLU A 190 4.60 0.18 14.68
CA GLU A 190 3.27 0.12 14.07
C GLU A 190 2.55 1.47 14.07
N ARG A 191 2.62 2.21 15.18
CA ARG A 191 1.94 3.49 15.38
C ARG A 191 2.87 4.70 15.38
N ASN A 192 4.03 4.58 14.78
CA ASN A 192 4.99 5.66 14.70
C ASN A 192 4.43 6.84 13.90
N THR A 193 3.98 7.86 14.61
CA THR A 193 3.29 9.03 14.01
C THR A 193 4.17 9.81 13.06
N LEU A 194 5.49 9.86 13.29
CA LEU A 194 6.43 10.54 12.40
C LEU A 194 6.63 9.77 11.10
N LEU A 195 6.74 8.44 11.17
CA LEU A 195 6.85 7.61 9.96
C LEU A 195 5.55 7.63 9.16
N ILE A 196 4.40 7.54 9.83
CA ILE A 196 3.08 7.63 9.17
C ILE A 196 2.92 8.97 8.44
N LYS A 197 3.44 10.06 9.02
CA LYS A 197 3.30 11.42 8.46
C LYS A 197 4.32 11.73 7.37
N TYR A 198 5.57 11.27 7.50
CA TYR A 198 6.69 11.76 6.70
C TYR A 198 7.38 10.71 5.83
N CYS A 199 7.06 9.42 5.95
CA CYS A 199 7.57 8.42 5.01
C CYS A 199 6.89 8.51 3.65
N ASN A 200 7.61 8.06 2.64
CA ASN A 200 7.05 7.90 1.32
C ASN A 200 5.82 7.00 1.34
N VAL A 201 4.78 7.43 0.64
CA VAL A 201 3.66 6.56 0.26
C VAL A 201 4.05 5.87 -1.03
N GLU A 202 4.04 4.56 -1.03
CA GLU A 202 4.34 3.73 -2.18
C GLU A 202 3.37 2.56 -2.28
N LEU A 203 3.30 1.97 -3.46
CA LEU A 203 2.52 0.76 -3.70
C LEU A 203 3.05 -0.40 -2.86
N TYR A 204 2.15 -1.28 -2.44
CA TYR A 204 2.54 -2.57 -1.87
C TYR A 204 3.29 -3.40 -2.91
N LYS A 205 4.20 -4.27 -2.46
CA LYS A 205 4.96 -5.15 -3.35
C LYS A 205 4.04 -5.98 -4.25
N HIS A 206 2.98 -6.57 -3.69
CA HIS A 206 2.02 -7.36 -4.46
C HIS A 206 1.30 -6.56 -5.56
N GLN A 207 1.04 -5.25 -5.35
CA GLN A 207 0.49 -4.38 -6.38
C GLN A 207 1.51 -4.13 -7.50
N LYS A 208 2.78 -3.83 -7.11
CA LYS A 208 3.86 -3.67 -8.08
C LYS A 208 4.04 -4.93 -8.95
N ASP A 209 4.01 -6.11 -8.32
CA ASP A 209 4.13 -7.39 -9.02
C ASP A 209 2.94 -7.64 -9.95
N LEU A 210 1.71 -7.34 -9.52
CA LEU A 210 0.51 -7.44 -10.35
C LEU A 210 0.61 -6.53 -11.58
N PHE A 211 0.98 -5.27 -11.39
CA PHE A 211 1.05 -4.29 -12.47
C PHE A 211 2.17 -4.62 -13.46
N ARG A 212 3.36 -5.06 -13.00
CA ARG A 212 4.42 -5.54 -13.88
C ARG A 212 3.97 -6.71 -14.74
N ASN A 213 3.25 -7.65 -14.14
CA ASN A 213 2.76 -8.83 -14.84
C ASN A 213 1.69 -8.49 -15.88
N MET A 214 0.71 -7.64 -15.53
CA MET A 214 -0.42 -7.33 -16.40
C MET A 214 -0.12 -6.27 -17.45
N ASN A 215 0.75 -5.31 -17.13
CA ASN A 215 1.11 -4.21 -18.04
C ASN A 215 2.24 -4.58 -19.02
N ALA A 216 2.87 -5.74 -18.84
CA ALA A 216 3.83 -6.26 -19.80
C ALA A 216 3.13 -6.57 -21.13
N ASN A 217 3.72 -6.09 -22.24
CA ASN A 217 3.16 -6.24 -23.59
C ASN A 217 3.36 -7.68 -24.09
N ARG A 218 2.52 -8.61 -23.67
CA ARG A 218 2.55 -10.03 -24.04
C ARG A 218 1.24 -10.42 -24.73
N LYS A 219 1.36 -11.23 -25.78
CA LYS A 219 0.21 -11.73 -26.55
C LYS A 219 -0.47 -12.95 -25.90
N ASN A 220 0.22 -13.60 -24.97
CA ASN A 220 -0.32 -14.78 -24.27
C ASN A 220 -1.23 -14.36 -23.12
N GLY A 221 -2.33 -15.04 -22.95
CA GLY A 221 -3.23 -14.83 -21.82
C GLY A 221 -2.56 -15.15 -20.48
N LYS A 222 -3.07 -14.59 -19.39
CA LYS A 222 -2.59 -14.85 -18.03
C LYS A 222 -3.72 -15.13 -17.06
N LEU A 223 -3.56 -16.19 -16.26
CA LEU A 223 -4.37 -16.43 -15.07
C LEU A 223 -3.51 -16.07 -13.83
N ILE A 224 -3.90 -15.03 -13.12
CA ILE A 224 -3.21 -14.60 -11.90
C ILE A 224 -4.08 -14.93 -10.68
N LEU A 225 -3.52 -15.74 -9.77
CA LEU A 225 -4.07 -15.97 -8.44
C LEU A 225 -3.50 -14.90 -7.50
N TYR A 226 -4.31 -13.90 -7.21
CA TYR A 226 -3.88 -12.71 -6.47
C TYR A 226 -4.38 -12.74 -5.03
N GLN A 227 -3.50 -13.12 -4.10
CA GLN A 227 -3.82 -13.25 -2.69
C GLN A 227 -3.08 -12.19 -1.87
N ALA A 228 -3.84 -11.34 -1.19
CA ALA A 228 -3.29 -10.34 -0.27
C ALA A 228 -4.29 -10.03 0.86
N PRO A 229 -3.83 -9.58 2.03
CA PRO A 229 -4.72 -9.26 3.16
C PRO A 229 -5.76 -8.21 2.78
N THR A 230 -6.92 -8.23 3.46
CA THR A 230 -7.95 -7.20 3.30
C THR A 230 -7.39 -5.82 3.66
N GLY A 231 -7.83 -4.75 2.98
CA GLY A 231 -7.37 -3.37 3.22
C GLY A 231 -5.97 -3.06 2.71
N THR A 232 -5.41 -3.87 1.79
CA THR A 232 -4.15 -3.61 1.10
C THR A 232 -4.34 -3.11 -0.34
N GLY A 233 -5.55 -2.67 -0.67
CA GLY A 233 -5.86 -2.04 -1.95
C GLY A 233 -6.11 -3.01 -3.12
N LYS A 234 -6.47 -4.29 -2.86
CA LYS A 234 -6.82 -5.25 -3.93
C LYS A 234 -7.92 -4.71 -4.85
N THR A 235 -9.02 -4.25 -4.28
CA THR A 235 -10.19 -3.74 -5.02
C THR A 235 -9.88 -2.49 -5.87
N LEU A 236 -8.85 -1.72 -5.49
CA LEU A 236 -8.40 -0.55 -6.26
C LEU A 236 -7.34 -0.91 -7.32
N SER A 237 -6.81 -2.12 -7.31
CA SER A 237 -5.78 -2.55 -8.26
C SER A 237 -6.20 -2.48 -9.73
N PRO A 238 -7.48 -2.65 -10.13
CA PRO A 238 -7.93 -2.43 -11.51
C PRO A 238 -7.50 -1.08 -12.09
N ILE A 239 -7.44 -0.03 -11.27
CA ILE A 239 -7.05 1.33 -11.69
C ILE A 239 -5.59 1.38 -12.21
N GLY A 240 -4.69 0.56 -11.68
CA GLY A 240 -3.27 0.51 -12.07
C GLY A 240 -2.95 -0.40 -13.26
N ILE A 241 -3.93 -1.11 -13.82
CA ILE A 241 -3.76 -2.02 -14.94
C ILE A 241 -4.03 -1.26 -16.25
N LYS A 242 -3.16 -1.43 -17.26
CA LYS A 242 -3.32 -0.78 -18.58
C LYS A 242 -4.40 -1.41 -19.46
N LYS A 243 -4.76 -2.66 -19.21
CA LYS A 243 -5.80 -3.36 -19.97
C LYS A 243 -7.18 -2.82 -19.63
N LYS A 244 -8.14 -2.99 -20.52
CA LYS A 244 -9.55 -2.70 -20.27
C LYS A 244 -10.14 -3.79 -19.37
N ILE A 245 -10.73 -3.37 -18.26
CA ILE A 245 -11.10 -4.27 -17.15
C ILE A 245 -12.59 -4.56 -17.13
N ILE A 246 -12.92 -5.83 -16.99
CA ILE A 246 -14.24 -6.27 -16.54
C ILE A 246 -14.10 -6.65 -15.07
N PHE A 247 -14.48 -5.72 -14.20
CA PHE A 247 -14.44 -5.92 -12.75
C PHE A 247 -15.73 -6.58 -12.30
N VAL A 248 -15.61 -7.75 -11.66
CA VAL A 248 -16.75 -8.51 -11.14
C VAL A 248 -16.67 -8.63 -9.65
N CYS A 249 -17.73 -8.24 -8.94
CA CYS A 249 -17.85 -8.36 -7.50
C CYS A 249 -19.22 -8.91 -7.09
N ALA A 250 -19.26 -9.60 -5.95
CA ALA A 250 -20.51 -10.12 -5.41
C ALA A 250 -21.30 -9.03 -4.65
N ALA A 251 -20.62 -8.09 -4.01
CA ALA A 251 -21.22 -7.06 -3.19
C ALA A 251 -21.24 -5.72 -3.93
N LYS A 252 -22.45 -5.18 -4.16
CA LYS A 252 -22.67 -3.94 -4.92
C LYS A 252 -21.88 -2.75 -4.37
N HIS A 253 -21.83 -2.60 -3.04
CA HIS A 253 -21.11 -1.49 -2.41
C HIS A 253 -19.61 -1.45 -2.74
N ILE A 254 -18.99 -2.61 -2.99
CA ILE A 254 -17.57 -2.71 -3.41
C ILE A 254 -17.42 -2.12 -4.82
N GLY A 255 -18.31 -2.51 -5.74
CA GLY A 255 -18.31 -1.96 -7.09
C GLY A 255 -18.61 -0.46 -7.11
N LEU A 256 -19.55 0.02 -6.28
CA LEU A 256 -19.83 1.46 -6.15
C LEU A 256 -18.61 2.24 -5.63
N GLN A 257 -17.88 1.69 -4.67
CA GLN A 257 -16.66 2.34 -4.18
C GLN A 257 -15.57 2.42 -5.25
N LEU A 258 -15.38 1.36 -6.04
CA LEU A 258 -14.46 1.41 -7.18
C LEU A 258 -14.93 2.41 -8.23
N ALA A 259 -16.23 2.44 -8.56
CA ALA A 259 -16.81 3.39 -9.51
C ALA A 259 -16.55 4.84 -9.08
N LYS A 260 -16.81 5.17 -7.82
CA LYS A 260 -16.55 6.49 -7.26
C LYS A 260 -15.07 6.89 -7.36
N SER A 261 -14.16 5.94 -7.08
CA SER A 261 -12.72 6.14 -7.21
C SER A 261 -12.32 6.41 -8.66
N CYS A 262 -12.87 5.64 -9.61
CA CYS A 262 -12.64 5.83 -11.04
C CYS A 262 -13.16 7.19 -11.53
N ILE A 263 -14.38 7.57 -11.15
CA ILE A 263 -14.98 8.87 -11.54
C ILE A 263 -14.15 10.03 -10.99
N SER A 264 -13.65 9.93 -9.75
CA SER A 264 -12.77 10.94 -9.15
C SER A 264 -11.43 11.12 -9.88
N LEU A 265 -11.02 10.12 -10.67
CA LEU A 265 -9.85 10.15 -11.56
C LEU A 265 -10.21 10.41 -13.03
N GLU A 266 -11.48 10.68 -13.33
CA GLU A 266 -12.00 10.86 -14.70
C GLU A 266 -11.79 9.62 -15.59
N ILE A 267 -11.67 8.42 -15.00
CA ILE A 267 -11.55 7.17 -15.77
C ILE A 267 -12.91 6.82 -16.37
N PRO A 268 -12.97 6.55 -17.69
CA PRO A 268 -14.21 6.16 -18.37
C PRO A 268 -14.73 4.81 -17.88
N ILE A 269 -15.90 4.78 -17.26
CA ILE A 269 -16.50 3.57 -16.70
C ILE A 269 -17.89 3.27 -17.26
N ALA A 270 -18.25 1.98 -17.18
CA ALA A 270 -19.61 1.49 -17.36
C ALA A 270 -20.06 0.69 -16.13
N ILE A 271 -21.36 0.66 -15.89
CA ILE A 271 -21.98 -0.07 -14.79
C ILE A 271 -22.95 -1.12 -15.34
N ALA A 272 -22.78 -2.35 -14.86
CA ALA A 272 -23.58 -3.51 -15.26
C ALA A 272 -24.05 -4.29 -14.02
N PHE A 273 -24.90 -3.69 -13.19
CA PHE A 273 -25.54 -4.35 -12.06
C PHE A 273 -26.98 -4.73 -12.38
N GLY A 274 -27.36 -5.98 -12.11
CA GLY A 274 -28.71 -6.50 -12.31
C GLY A 274 -29.15 -6.42 -13.77
N CYS A 275 -28.25 -6.60 -14.71
CA CYS A 275 -28.54 -6.61 -16.13
C CYS A 275 -29.21 -7.92 -16.53
N LYS A 276 -30.29 -7.83 -17.30
CA LYS A 276 -30.95 -8.94 -17.97
C LYS A 276 -30.60 -9.00 -19.46
N ASP A 277 -30.05 -7.92 -19.98
CA ASP A 277 -29.69 -7.71 -21.37
C ASP A 277 -28.49 -6.77 -21.47
N ILE A 278 -27.78 -6.77 -22.58
CA ILE A 278 -26.66 -5.87 -22.88
C ILE A 278 -27.14 -4.39 -22.88
N SER A 279 -28.36 -4.12 -23.33
CA SER A 279 -28.94 -2.78 -23.33
C SER A 279 -29.19 -2.18 -21.94
N ASP A 280 -29.08 -3.01 -20.88
CA ASP A 280 -29.18 -2.57 -19.48
C ASP A 280 -27.91 -1.92 -18.94
N ILE A 281 -26.78 -2.08 -19.64
CA ILE A 281 -25.49 -1.48 -19.28
C ILE A 281 -25.58 0.03 -19.37
N ARG A 282 -25.03 0.74 -18.39
CA ARG A 282 -25.04 2.20 -18.29
C ARG A 282 -23.66 2.77 -18.28
N LEU A 283 -23.39 3.68 -19.20
CA LEU A 283 -22.12 4.43 -19.25
C LEU A 283 -22.18 5.63 -18.32
N HIS A 284 -21.06 5.90 -17.65
CA HIS A 284 -20.79 7.22 -17.14
C HIS A 284 -20.49 8.18 -18.30
N TYR A 285 -20.83 9.46 -18.20
CA TYR A 285 -20.69 10.41 -19.32
C TYR A 285 -19.23 10.58 -19.78
N PHE A 286 -18.23 10.29 -18.96
CA PHE A 286 -16.83 10.24 -19.39
C PHE A 286 -16.57 9.15 -20.45
N ALA A 287 -17.31 8.07 -20.42
CA ALA A 287 -17.19 6.96 -21.35
C ALA A 287 -18.07 7.10 -22.61
N ALA A 288 -19.08 7.96 -22.56
CA ALA A 288 -20.03 8.13 -23.66
C ALA A 288 -19.44 9.01 -24.78
N LYS A 289 -19.86 8.74 -26.04
CA LYS A 289 -19.60 9.62 -27.16
C LYS A 289 -20.45 10.89 -27.09
N GLU A 290 -21.72 10.71 -26.78
CA GLU A 290 -22.71 11.79 -26.72
C GLU A 290 -23.44 11.78 -25.39
N PHE A 291 -23.63 12.97 -24.85
CA PHE A 291 -24.45 13.19 -23.65
C PHE A 291 -25.02 14.60 -23.66
N THR A 292 -26.17 14.78 -23.00
CA THR A 292 -26.81 16.09 -22.87
C THR A 292 -26.72 16.61 -21.45
N LYS A 293 -26.40 17.91 -21.32
CA LYS A 293 -26.39 18.62 -20.03
C LYS A 293 -27.58 19.56 -19.94
N HIS A 294 -28.15 19.66 -18.76
CA HIS A 294 -29.17 20.67 -18.50
C HIS A 294 -28.53 22.06 -18.47
N ARG A 295 -29.00 22.98 -19.33
CA ARG A 295 -28.36 24.29 -19.54
C ARG A 295 -28.21 25.15 -18.28
N ARG A 296 -29.15 25.07 -17.31
CA ARG A 296 -29.13 25.89 -16.08
C ARG A 296 -28.40 25.24 -14.91
N THR A 297 -28.52 23.92 -14.74
CA THR A 297 -27.97 23.20 -13.57
C THR A 297 -26.65 22.52 -13.86
N GLY A 298 -26.26 22.37 -15.12
CA GLY A 298 -25.07 21.60 -15.53
C GLY A 298 -25.21 20.09 -15.32
N GLN A 299 -26.34 19.60 -14.79
CA GLN A 299 -26.56 18.16 -14.53
C GLN A 299 -26.67 17.39 -15.85
N ILE A 300 -26.11 16.17 -15.85
CA ILE A 300 -26.20 15.23 -16.98
C ILE A 300 -27.64 14.71 -17.03
N PHE A 301 -28.29 14.88 -18.19
CA PHE A 301 -29.67 14.48 -18.38
C PHE A 301 -29.79 13.13 -19.12
N ARG A 302 -29.01 12.94 -20.16
CA ARG A 302 -29.04 11.74 -20.99
C ARG A 302 -27.62 11.37 -21.43
N VAL A 303 -27.32 10.08 -21.39
CA VAL A 303 -26.06 9.50 -21.83
C VAL A 303 -26.37 8.45 -22.89
N ASP A 304 -25.67 8.50 -24.02
CA ASP A 304 -25.75 7.45 -25.03
C ASP A 304 -24.93 6.22 -24.59
N ASN A 305 -25.62 5.09 -24.43
CA ASN A 305 -25.03 3.83 -23.97
C ASN A 305 -24.71 2.87 -25.14
N SER A 306 -24.94 3.27 -26.39
CA SER A 306 -24.82 2.38 -27.55
C SER A 306 -23.38 2.04 -27.89
N VAL A 307 -22.42 2.94 -27.64
CA VAL A 307 -21.01 2.80 -28.02
C VAL A 307 -20.10 2.84 -26.79
N GLY A 308 -19.42 1.74 -26.50
CA GLY A 308 -18.56 1.55 -25.35
C GLY A 308 -17.06 1.53 -25.64
N ASP A 309 -16.62 2.07 -26.79
CA ASP A 309 -15.22 2.05 -27.22
C ASP A 309 -14.25 2.78 -26.27
N LYS A 310 -14.74 3.79 -25.54
CA LYS A 310 -13.96 4.54 -24.54
C LYS A 310 -13.92 3.88 -23.18
N VAL A 311 -14.78 2.89 -22.89
CA VAL A 311 -14.85 2.26 -21.57
C VAL A 311 -13.50 1.63 -21.23
N GLU A 312 -12.92 2.03 -20.10
CA GLU A 312 -11.71 1.42 -19.54
C GLU A 312 -12.04 0.35 -18.49
N ILE A 313 -13.05 0.61 -17.66
CA ILE A 313 -13.46 -0.33 -16.61
C ILE A 313 -14.98 -0.46 -16.64
N ILE A 314 -15.48 -1.67 -16.86
CA ILE A 314 -16.88 -2.01 -16.64
C ILE A 314 -17.02 -2.73 -15.30
N ILE A 315 -17.92 -2.25 -14.46
CA ILE A 315 -18.16 -2.77 -13.11
C ILE A 315 -19.45 -3.57 -13.11
N SER A 316 -19.34 -4.85 -12.81
CA SER A 316 -20.40 -5.83 -12.96
C SER A 316 -20.62 -6.64 -11.69
N ASP A 317 -21.84 -7.10 -11.48
CA ASP A 317 -22.13 -8.19 -10.58
C ASP A 317 -21.86 -9.56 -11.25
N ILE A 318 -21.92 -10.61 -10.45
CA ILE A 318 -21.66 -11.98 -10.92
C ILE A 318 -22.66 -12.41 -12.01
N GLN A 319 -23.93 -12.01 -11.89
CA GLN A 319 -24.99 -12.39 -12.83
C GLN A 319 -24.85 -11.68 -14.17
N SER A 320 -24.39 -10.44 -14.16
CA SER A 320 -24.26 -9.59 -15.35
C SER A 320 -22.93 -9.77 -16.10
N TYR A 321 -22.03 -10.64 -15.59
CA TYR A 321 -20.68 -10.79 -16.15
C TYR A 321 -20.67 -11.10 -17.66
N LEU A 322 -21.45 -12.07 -18.11
CA LEU A 322 -21.45 -12.48 -19.52
C LEU A 322 -21.97 -11.37 -20.45
N TYR A 323 -22.91 -10.54 -19.99
CA TYR A 323 -23.36 -9.37 -20.74
C TYR A 323 -22.26 -8.32 -20.83
N SER A 324 -21.55 -8.09 -19.71
CA SER A 324 -20.40 -7.17 -19.64
C SER A 324 -19.26 -7.63 -20.55
N MET A 325 -18.98 -8.93 -20.57
CA MET A 325 -17.96 -9.53 -21.44
C MET A 325 -18.30 -9.29 -22.92
N ARG A 326 -19.50 -9.67 -23.34
CA ARG A 326 -19.95 -9.51 -24.74
C ARG A 326 -19.97 -8.04 -25.14
N TYR A 327 -20.38 -7.13 -24.24
CA TYR A 327 -20.34 -5.70 -24.51
C TYR A 327 -18.92 -5.20 -24.75
N MET A 328 -17.98 -5.57 -23.87
CA MET A 328 -16.59 -5.14 -24.03
C MET A 328 -15.91 -5.75 -25.25
N MET A 329 -16.23 -7.00 -25.60
CA MET A 329 -15.71 -7.68 -26.80
C MET A 329 -16.19 -7.04 -28.09
N ALA A 330 -17.35 -6.39 -28.11
CA ALA A 330 -17.86 -5.69 -29.29
C ALA A 330 -17.00 -4.49 -29.72
N PHE A 331 -16.18 -3.95 -28.82
CA PHE A 331 -15.37 -2.74 -29.07
C PHE A 331 -13.86 -2.96 -28.87
N ASN A 332 -13.42 -4.12 -28.39
CA ASN A 332 -12.02 -4.32 -28.01
C ASN A 332 -11.53 -5.72 -28.40
N GLU A 333 -10.24 -5.86 -28.66
CA GLU A 333 -9.60 -7.15 -28.86
C GLU A 333 -9.53 -7.95 -27.55
N LEU A 334 -9.66 -9.28 -27.63
CA LEU A 334 -9.66 -10.17 -26.46
C LEU A 334 -8.40 -10.03 -25.60
N ASN A 335 -7.24 -9.81 -26.24
CA ASN A 335 -5.98 -9.66 -25.54
C ASN A 335 -5.88 -8.35 -24.75
N ASP A 336 -6.67 -7.34 -25.10
CA ASP A 336 -6.71 -6.05 -24.39
C ASP A 336 -7.68 -6.07 -23.22
N LEU A 337 -8.51 -7.09 -23.13
CA LEU A 337 -9.46 -7.30 -22.05
C LEU A 337 -8.83 -8.08 -20.89
N CYS A 338 -9.29 -7.78 -19.68
CA CYS A 338 -8.94 -8.51 -18.46
C CYS A 338 -10.18 -8.69 -17.58
N TRP A 339 -10.47 -9.92 -17.22
CA TRP A 339 -11.47 -10.24 -16.22
C TRP A 339 -10.84 -10.16 -14.82
N TYR A 340 -11.19 -9.14 -14.05
CA TYR A 340 -10.81 -9.00 -12.65
C TYR A 340 -11.96 -9.43 -11.76
N TRP A 341 -11.82 -10.57 -11.11
CA TRP A 341 -12.85 -11.14 -10.25
C TRP A 341 -12.46 -10.96 -8.78
N ASP A 342 -13.20 -10.09 -8.08
CA ASP A 342 -12.99 -9.79 -6.67
C ASP A 342 -13.80 -10.76 -5.80
N GLU A 343 -13.14 -11.43 -4.86
CA GLU A 343 -13.65 -12.47 -3.97
C GLU A 343 -14.38 -13.60 -4.71
N PRO A 344 -13.70 -14.35 -5.62
CA PRO A 344 -14.29 -15.45 -6.38
C PRO A 344 -14.69 -16.65 -5.52
N THR A 345 -14.25 -16.69 -4.28
CA THR A 345 -14.54 -17.77 -3.31
C THR A 345 -15.83 -17.56 -2.53
N ILE A 346 -16.57 -16.49 -2.82
CA ILE A 346 -17.86 -16.26 -2.17
C ILE A 346 -18.80 -17.43 -2.42
N THR A 347 -19.51 -17.83 -1.37
CA THR A 347 -20.45 -18.98 -1.37
C THR A 347 -19.83 -20.38 -1.47
N LEU A 348 -18.50 -20.51 -1.62
CA LEU A 348 -17.86 -21.84 -1.65
C LEU A 348 -17.92 -22.59 -0.29
N ASP A 349 -18.23 -21.90 0.79
CA ASP A 349 -18.43 -22.47 2.12
C ASP A 349 -19.78 -23.22 2.25
N TYR A 350 -20.69 -23.05 1.29
CA TYR A 350 -21.99 -23.72 1.26
C TYR A 350 -21.94 -24.93 0.34
N GLU A 351 -22.52 -26.07 0.75
CA GLU A 351 -22.62 -27.27 -0.08
C GLU A 351 -23.44 -27.01 -1.34
N THR A 352 -24.53 -26.23 -1.21
CA THR A 352 -25.40 -25.82 -2.32
C THR A 352 -25.74 -24.33 -2.22
N HIS A 353 -25.57 -23.62 -3.31
CA HIS A 353 -25.96 -22.21 -3.42
C HIS A 353 -26.33 -21.89 -4.87
N GLU A 354 -27.36 -21.07 -5.08
CA GLU A 354 -27.83 -20.66 -6.42
C GLU A 354 -26.73 -20.03 -7.30
N PHE A 355 -25.74 -19.40 -6.70
CA PHE A 355 -24.62 -18.82 -7.42
C PHE A 355 -23.63 -19.87 -7.97
N HIS A 356 -23.62 -21.09 -7.48
CA HIS A 356 -22.67 -22.09 -7.98
C HIS A 356 -22.87 -22.35 -9.46
N GLU A 357 -24.13 -22.47 -9.95
CA GLU A 357 -24.42 -22.63 -11.38
C GLU A 357 -23.99 -21.40 -12.19
N ILE A 358 -24.23 -20.20 -11.68
CA ILE A 358 -23.85 -18.95 -12.33
C ILE A 358 -22.33 -18.82 -12.42
N LEU A 359 -21.61 -19.12 -11.31
CA LEU A 359 -20.16 -19.10 -11.27
C LEU A 359 -19.54 -20.10 -12.26
N GLN A 360 -20.09 -21.33 -12.31
CA GLN A 360 -19.65 -22.35 -13.26
C GLN A 360 -19.93 -21.92 -14.71
N LYS A 361 -21.11 -21.36 -14.98
CA LYS A 361 -21.48 -20.82 -16.30
C LYS A 361 -20.54 -19.72 -16.74
N ASN A 362 -20.28 -18.74 -15.86
CA ASN A 362 -19.36 -17.63 -16.13
C ASN A 362 -17.96 -18.14 -16.47
N TRP A 363 -17.45 -19.12 -15.71
CA TRP A 363 -16.15 -19.72 -15.98
C TRP A 363 -16.14 -20.51 -17.31
N LYS A 364 -17.17 -21.30 -17.56
CA LYS A 364 -17.30 -22.11 -18.77
C LYS A 364 -17.45 -21.28 -20.05
N GLU A 365 -18.22 -20.18 -19.99
CA GLU A 365 -18.50 -19.34 -21.16
C GLU A 365 -17.50 -18.17 -21.32
N ASN A 366 -16.57 -18.00 -20.38
CA ASN A 366 -15.55 -16.96 -20.49
C ASN A 366 -14.65 -17.14 -21.70
N GLU A 367 -14.49 -16.08 -22.50
CA GLU A 367 -13.60 -16.01 -23.67
C GLU A 367 -12.36 -15.15 -23.45
N ILE A 368 -12.26 -14.45 -22.29
CA ILE A 368 -11.16 -13.53 -22.00
C ILE A 368 -9.94 -14.30 -21.49
N PRO A 369 -8.78 -14.16 -22.15
CA PRO A 369 -7.58 -14.91 -21.79
C PRO A 369 -6.85 -14.37 -20.55
N ASN A 370 -7.02 -13.07 -20.20
CA ASN A 370 -6.40 -12.46 -19.02
C ASN A 370 -7.39 -12.47 -17.86
N ILE A 371 -7.08 -13.22 -16.81
CA ILE A 371 -7.94 -13.40 -15.66
C ILE A 371 -7.16 -13.12 -14.39
N ILE A 372 -7.73 -12.33 -13.50
CA ILE A 372 -7.21 -12.09 -12.14
C ILE A 372 -8.27 -12.54 -11.15
N LEU A 373 -7.93 -13.52 -10.34
CA LEU A 373 -8.74 -13.94 -9.19
C LEU A 373 -8.17 -13.31 -7.93
N SER A 374 -8.91 -12.41 -7.34
CA SER A 374 -8.47 -11.57 -6.21
C SER A 374 -9.22 -11.95 -4.94
N SER A 375 -8.52 -12.44 -3.92
CA SER A 375 -9.10 -12.68 -2.59
C SER A 375 -8.03 -12.63 -1.49
N ALA A 376 -8.47 -12.56 -0.23
CA ALA A 376 -7.59 -12.77 0.92
C ALA A 376 -7.31 -14.25 1.18
N THR A 377 -8.16 -15.15 0.71
CA THR A 377 -8.20 -16.58 1.06
C THR A 377 -8.38 -17.48 -0.16
N LEU A 378 -7.55 -17.28 -1.20
CA LEU A 378 -7.59 -18.15 -2.37
C LEU A 378 -7.04 -19.55 -2.01
N PRO A 379 -7.66 -20.64 -2.56
CA PRO A 379 -7.11 -21.97 -2.49
C PRO A 379 -5.76 -22.07 -3.20
N ASN A 380 -4.95 -23.05 -2.81
CA ASN A 380 -3.69 -23.32 -3.50
C ASN A 380 -3.95 -23.84 -4.91
N GLN A 381 -2.98 -23.70 -5.82
CA GLN A 381 -3.09 -24.21 -7.19
C GLN A 381 -3.47 -25.69 -7.27
N LYS A 382 -3.00 -26.51 -6.31
CA LYS A 382 -3.32 -27.93 -6.24
C LYS A 382 -4.80 -28.20 -6.00
N ASP A 383 -5.44 -27.35 -5.21
CA ASP A 383 -6.84 -27.48 -4.80
C ASP A 383 -7.80 -27.05 -5.93
N ILE A 384 -7.34 -26.20 -6.84
CA ILE A 384 -8.09 -25.68 -7.99
C ILE A 384 -7.58 -26.25 -9.32
N PHE A 385 -6.92 -27.40 -9.30
CA PHE A 385 -6.35 -28.04 -10.50
C PHE A 385 -7.35 -28.22 -11.64
N PRO A 386 -8.61 -28.65 -11.42
CA PRO A 386 -9.61 -28.74 -12.51
C PRO A 386 -9.86 -27.40 -13.21
N MET A 387 -9.92 -26.32 -12.46
CA MET A 387 -10.09 -24.96 -12.98
C MET A 387 -8.88 -24.53 -13.81
N ILE A 388 -7.67 -24.80 -13.32
CA ILE A 388 -6.42 -24.53 -14.04
C ILE A 388 -6.34 -25.33 -15.35
N ARG A 389 -6.72 -26.60 -15.32
CA ARG A 389 -6.76 -27.45 -16.50
C ARG A 389 -7.75 -26.93 -17.55
N ASN A 390 -8.93 -26.49 -17.11
CA ASN A 390 -9.92 -25.87 -17.98
C ASN A 390 -9.40 -24.57 -18.62
N TYR A 391 -8.73 -23.70 -17.83
CA TYR A 391 -8.09 -22.50 -18.36
C TYR A 391 -7.06 -22.85 -19.44
N LYS A 392 -6.17 -23.81 -19.19
CA LYS A 392 -5.14 -24.25 -20.15
C LYS A 392 -5.73 -24.91 -21.42
N SER A 393 -6.87 -25.58 -21.32
CA SER A 393 -7.53 -26.13 -22.48
C SER A 393 -8.10 -25.05 -23.41
N LYS A 394 -8.55 -23.92 -22.85
CA LYS A 394 -9.05 -22.77 -23.62
C LYS A 394 -7.93 -21.89 -24.15
N PHE A 395 -6.91 -21.70 -23.34
CA PHE A 395 -5.77 -20.81 -23.60
C PHE A 395 -4.45 -21.59 -23.43
N PRO A 396 -4.06 -22.40 -24.42
CA PRO A 396 -2.91 -23.31 -24.32
C PRO A 396 -1.58 -22.59 -24.02
N LEU A 397 -1.40 -21.37 -24.56
CA LEU A 397 -0.24 -20.53 -24.35
C LEU A 397 -0.34 -19.65 -23.08
N GLY A 398 -1.49 -19.65 -22.42
CA GLY A 398 -1.74 -18.82 -21.23
C GLY A 398 -0.81 -19.19 -20.07
N GLU A 399 -0.25 -18.22 -19.39
CA GLU A 399 0.61 -18.38 -18.21
C GLU A 399 -0.23 -18.38 -16.93
N ILE A 400 0.26 -19.07 -15.88
CA ILE A 400 -0.40 -19.06 -14.56
C ILE A 400 0.60 -18.55 -13.55
N GLU A 401 0.21 -17.52 -12.82
CA GLU A 401 1.05 -16.89 -11.80
C GLU A 401 0.35 -16.78 -10.45
N ASN A 402 1.11 -16.94 -9.37
CA ASN A 402 0.66 -16.69 -8.02
C ASN A 402 1.33 -15.44 -7.47
N ILE A 403 0.52 -14.48 -7.07
CA ILE A 403 0.98 -13.31 -6.33
C ILE A 403 0.41 -13.44 -4.91
N ILE A 404 1.26 -13.79 -3.97
CA ILE A 404 0.87 -13.98 -2.57
C ILE A 404 1.57 -12.95 -1.72
N SER A 405 0.80 -12.18 -0.97
CA SER A 405 1.31 -11.21 0.01
C SER A 405 0.68 -11.44 1.37
N TYR A 406 1.45 -11.15 2.39
CA TYR A 406 1.00 -11.09 3.79
C TYR A 406 1.37 -9.75 4.43
N GLU A 407 1.77 -8.78 3.62
CA GLU A 407 2.07 -7.42 4.09
C GLU A 407 0.82 -6.74 4.64
N CYS A 408 0.91 -6.21 5.85
CA CYS A 408 -0.10 -5.34 6.43
C CYS A 408 0.56 -4.23 7.24
N LYS A 409 0.10 -2.99 7.04
CA LYS A 409 0.59 -1.82 7.79
C LYS A 409 -0.13 -1.65 9.14
N LYS A 410 -1.30 -2.27 9.31
CA LYS A 410 -2.11 -2.19 10.53
C LYS A 410 -2.53 -3.58 10.98
N THR A 411 -2.35 -3.84 12.26
CA THR A 411 -2.89 -5.02 12.93
C THR A 411 -4.36 -4.81 13.30
N ILE A 412 -5.17 -5.84 13.12
CA ILE A 412 -6.56 -5.90 13.59
C ILE A 412 -6.68 -7.16 14.43
N PRO A 413 -6.42 -7.10 15.75
CA PRO A 413 -6.41 -8.26 16.60
C PRO A 413 -7.81 -8.88 16.71
N ILE A 414 -7.85 -10.20 16.80
CA ILE A 414 -9.05 -10.94 17.19
C ILE A 414 -9.06 -10.96 18.71
N ILE A 415 -10.18 -10.60 19.31
CA ILE A 415 -10.39 -10.51 20.76
C ILE A 415 -11.51 -11.48 21.12
N ASP A 416 -11.32 -12.25 22.20
CA ASP A 416 -12.34 -13.11 22.75
C ASP A 416 -13.42 -12.32 23.52
N SER A 417 -14.45 -13.00 24.00
CA SER A 417 -15.54 -12.38 24.79
C SER A 417 -15.10 -11.73 26.10
N ASN A 418 -13.92 -12.10 26.61
CA ASN A 418 -13.33 -11.56 27.84
C ASN A 418 -12.36 -10.40 27.58
N GLY A 419 -12.17 -10.03 26.32
CA GLY A 419 -11.26 -8.94 25.92
C GLY A 419 -9.80 -9.37 25.75
N TYR A 420 -9.49 -10.66 25.77
CA TYR A 420 -8.13 -11.17 25.53
C TYR A 420 -7.88 -11.38 24.04
N VAL A 421 -6.65 -11.12 23.63
CA VAL A 421 -6.23 -11.28 22.23
C VAL A 421 -6.04 -12.77 21.92
N ALA A 422 -6.63 -13.22 20.82
CA ALA A 422 -6.49 -14.59 20.34
C ALA A 422 -5.09 -14.81 19.71
N MET A 423 -4.20 -15.50 20.45
CA MET A 423 -2.84 -15.81 20.02
C MET A 423 -2.53 -17.27 20.26
N PRO A 424 -1.76 -17.96 19.39
CA PRO A 424 -1.47 -19.40 19.54
C PRO A 424 -0.96 -19.82 20.92
N HIS A 425 -0.09 -19.03 21.53
CA HIS A 425 0.47 -19.32 22.88
C HIS A 425 -0.48 -19.02 24.02
N LEU A 426 -1.64 -18.41 23.75
CA LEU A 426 -2.70 -18.13 24.76
C LEU A 426 -3.92 -19.07 24.59
N ILE A 427 -4.11 -19.65 23.40
CA ILE A 427 -5.28 -20.47 23.06
C ILE A 427 -5.01 -21.95 23.29
N PHE A 428 -3.79 -22.43 22.98
CA PHE A 428 -3.48 -23.86 23.00
C PHE A 428 -2.72 -24.27 24.26
N ASP A 429 -3.23 -25.29 24.93
CA ASP A 429 -2.64 -25.82 26.17
C ASP A 429 -1.48 -26.79 25.92
N THR A 430 -1.43 -27.42 24.73
CA THR A 430 -0.40 -28.41 24.43
C THR A 430 0.61 -27.89 23.41
N PHE A 431 1.89 -28.25 23.58
CA PHE A 431 2.94 -27.88 22.65
C PHE A 431 2.74 -28.51 21.25
N LYS A 432 2.07 -29.66 21.17
CA LYS A 432 1.72 -30.32 19.90
C LYS A 432 0.74 -29.47 19.11
N ASP A 433 -0.27 -28.91 19.75
CA ASP A 433 -1.29 -28.09 19.11
C ASP A 433 -0.70 -26.74 18.67
N ILE A 434 0.17 -26.14 19.49
CA ILE A 434 0.93 -24.95 19.11
C ILE A 434 1.75 -25.20 17.84
N LYS A 435 2.50 -26.32 17.77
CA LYS A 435 3.29 -26.65 16.57
C LYS A 435 2.42 -26.88 15.34
N SER A 436 1.31 -27.57 15.48
CA SER A 436 0.34 -27.79 14.40
C SER A 436 -0.21 -26.46 13.89
N SER A 437 -0.65 -25.60 14.80
CA SER A 437 -1.12 -24.25 14.50
C SER A 437 -0.06 -23.42 13.79
N VAL A 438 1.18 -23.40 14.29
CA VAL A 438 2.29 -22.67 13.65
C VAL A 438 2.56 -23.16 12.23
N LYS A 439 2.52 -24.49 12.01
CA LYS A 439 2.67 -25.05 10.65
C LYS A 439 1.58 -24.57 9.70
N PHE A 440 0.32 -24.52 10.18
CA PHE A 440 -0.80 -23.97 9.41
C PHE A 440 -0.60 -22.48 9.12
N LEU A 441 -0.23 -21.68 10.12
CA LEU A 441 -0.02 -20.23 10.00
C LEU A 441 1.14 -19.87 9.08
N MET A 442 2.21 -20.68 9.07
CA MET A 442 3.34 -20.47 8.15
C MET A 442 2.95 -20.70 6.68
N ASN A 443 1.94 -21.54 6.42
CA ASN A 443 1.39 -21.75 5.09
C ASN A 443 0.30 -20.69 4.72
N ASN A 444 -0.33 -20.09 5.75
CA ASN A 444 -1.44 -19.13 5.58
C ASN A 444 -1.11 -17.78 6.24
N LYS A 445 -0.01 -17.17 5.84
CA LYS A 445 0.54 -15.94 6.46
C LYS A 445 -0.38 -14.72 6.37
N THR A 446 -1.41 -14.72 5.54
CA THR A 446 -2.41 -13.64 5.49
C THR A 446 -3.12 -13.44 6.83
N ILE A 447 -3.24 -14.49 7.65
CA ILE A 447 -3.81 -14.46 9.00
C ILE A 447 -2.95 -13.62 9.97
N LEU A 448 -1.66 -13.42 9.69
CA LEU A 448 -0.77 -12.61 10.53
C LEU A 448 -1.26 -11.18 10.75
N ARG A 449 -2.15 -10.69 9.90
CA ARG A 449 -2.82 -9.40 10.10
C ARG A 449 -3.52 -9.32 11.46
N HIS A 450 -4.02 -10.45 11.98
CA HIS A 450 -4.79 -10.52 13.21
C HIS A 450 -3.94 -10.72 14.46
N PHE A 451 -2.62 -10.81 14.33
CA PHE A 451 -1.72 -11.04 15.46
C PHE A 451 -1.29 -9.71 16.08
N ASP A 452 -1.62 -9.52 17.36
CA ASP A 452 -1.29 -8.31 18.11
C ASP A 452 0.21 -8.18 18.35
N ILE A 453 0.76 -7.02 17.99
CA ILE A 453 2.20 -6.73 18.13
C ILE A 453 2.61 -6.59 19.61
N GLY A 454 1.74 -6.09 20.46
CA GLY A 454 2.01 -5.94 21.88
C GLY A 454 2.19 -7.31 22.56
N GLU A 455 1.29 -8.25 22.30
CA GLU A 455 1.40 -9.61 22.83
C GLU A 455 2.58 -10.37 22.23
N ILE A 456 2.85 -10.23 20.95
CA ILE A 456 4.06 -10.77 20.32
C ILE A 456 5.32 -10.28 21.03
N SER A 457 5.41 -9.00 21.31
CA SER A 457 6.57 -8.40 21.98
C SER A 457 6.76 -8.90 23.40
N LYS A 458 5.68 -9.02 24.16
CA LYS A 458 5.70 -9.60 25.50
C LYS A 458 6.20 -11.04 25.46
N PHE A 459 5.69 -11.86 24.54
CA PHE A 459 6.10 -13.24 24.37
C PHE A 459 7.58 -13.36 23.98
N ILE A 460 8.05 -12.59 23.00
CA ILE A 460 9.46 -12.57 22.58
C ILE A 460 10.37 -12.25 23.77
N LEU A 461 10.06 -11.19 24.53
CA LEU A 461 10.86 -10.79 25.69
C LEU A 461 10.83 -11.83 26.80
N TYR A 462 9.70 -12.49 27.02
CA TYR A 462 9.58 -13.58 27.97
C TYR A 462 10.50 -14.77 27.59
N CYS A 463 10.47 -15.21 26.34
CA CYS A 463 11.33 -16.29 25.85
C CYS A 463 12.82 -15.96 26.02
N HIS A 464 13.20 -14.70 25.79
CA HIS A 464 14.59 -14.26 25.98
C HIS A 464 15.01 -14.16 27.43
N LYS A 465 14.09 -13.84 28.36
CA LYS A 465 14.35 -13.78 29.78
C LYS A 465 14.57 -15.18 30.38
N LYS A 466 13.81 -16.15 29.92
CA LYS A 466 13.80 -17.54 30.44
C LYS A 466 14.82 -18.46 29.78
N THR A 467 15.62 -17.95 28.83
CA THR A 467 16.67 -18.72 28.11
C THR A 467 16.16 -19.98 27.38
N PHE A 468 14.88 -20.01 27.01
CA PHE A 468 14.27 -21.13 26.26
C PHE A 468 14.79 -21.29 24.82
N LEU A 469 15.64 -20.36 24.36
CA LEU A 469 16.05 -20.28 22.98
C LEU A 469 17.49 -20.76 22.78
N LYS A 470 17.74 -21.46 21.68
CA LYS A 470 19.10 -21.67 21.17
C LYS A 470 19.70 -20.33 20.71
N GLU A 471 21.03 -20.20 20.80
CA GLU A 471 21.76 -18.95 20.48
C GLU A 471 21.37 -18.33 19.14
N ARG A 472 21.25 -19.16 18.09
CA ARG A 472 20.91 -18.73 16.73
C ARG A 472 19.51 -18.07 16.59
N TYR A 473 18.62 -18.30 17.55
CA TYR A 473 17.27 -17.69 17.55
C TYR A 473 17.17 -16.48 18.49
N LYS A 474 18.26 -16.06 19.10
CA LYS A 474 18.27 -14.79 19.85
C LYS A 474 18.13 -13.61 18.89
N MET A 475 17.45 -12.55 19.35
CA MET A 475 17.17 -11.34 18.55
C MET A 475 18.41 -10.79 17.82
N LEU A 476 19.55 -10.74 18.52
CA LEU A 476 20.81 -10.19 18.00
C LEU A 476 21.39 -11.01 16.85
N ASN A 477 21.05 -12.30 16.78
CA ASN A 477 21.54 -13.21 15.74
C ASN A 477 20.49 -13.43 14.65
N TYR A 478 19.24 -13.08 14.92
CA TYR A 478 18.14 -13.20 13.97
C TYR A 478 17.97 -11.97 13.09
N PHE A 479 18.07 -10.77 13.70
CA PHE A 479 18.00 -9.51 12.97
C PHE A 479 19.41 -8.95 12.79
N GLU A 480 19.84 -8.75 11.57
CA GLU A 480 21.15 -8.18 11.26
C GLU A 480 21.19 -6.69 11.61
N LYS A 481 20.11 -5.98 11.32
CA LYS A 481 19.97 -4.54 11.52
C LYS A 481 18.67 -4.19 12.22
N ILE A 482 18.67 -3.09 12.96
CA ILE A 482 17.45 -2.55 13.61
C ILE A 482 16.36 -2.22 12.60
N GLU A 483 16.74 -1.76 11.44
CA GLU A 483 15.83 -1.40 10.36
C GLU A 483 15.08 -2.57 9.73
N ASP A 484 15.55 -3.81 9.95
CA ASP A 484 14.89 -5.04 9.50
C ASP A 484 13.75 -5.45 10.43
N ILE A 485 13.68 -4.83 11.61
CA ILE A 485 12.62 -5.06 12.59
C ILE A 485 11.38 -4.26 12.18
N THR A 486 10.47 -4.93 11.50
CA THR A 486 9.19 -4.41 11.03
C THR A 486 8.04 -5.17 11.69
N VAL A 487 6.80 -4.68 11.53
CA VAL A 487 5.60 -5.39 11.99
C VAL A 487 5.58 -6.84 11.48
N ILE A 488 5.88 -7.04 10.20
CA ILE A 488 5.85 -8.36 9.55
C ILE A 488 6.98 -9.25 10.04
N SER A 489 8.21 -8.73 10.12
CA SER A 489 9.36 -9.52 10.56
C SER A 489 9.22 -9.98 12.01
N LEU A 490 8.62 -9.15 12.89
CA LEU A 490 8.30 -9.54 14.27
C LEU A 490 7.27 -10.66 14.33
N LYS A 491 6.22 -10.61 13.49
CA LYS A 491 5.20 -11.66 13.43
C LYS A 491 5.76 -13.00 12.94
N ILE A 492 6.64 -12.96 11.94
CA ILE A 492 7.33 -14.15 11.44
C ILE A 492 8.28 -14.71 12.52
N TYR A 493 9.08 -13.83 13.12
CA TYR A 493 9.99 -14.21 14.19
C TYR A 493 9.24 -14.88 15.37
N TYR A 494 8.09 -14.34 15.76
CA TYR A 494 7.22 -14.95 16.77
C TYR A 494 6.81 -16.38 16.41
N LEU A 495 6.36 -16.62 15.17
CA LEU A 495 6.00 -17.98 14.72
C LEU A 495 7.20 -18.93 14.72
N GLU A 496 8.36 -18.45 14.31
CA GLU A 496 9.59 -19.24 14.36
C GLU A 496 9.99 -19.59 15.80
N LEU A 497 9.90 -18.63 16.73
CA LEU A 497 10.14 -18.89 18.14
C LEU A 497 9.23 -19.97 18.68
N LEU A 498 7.90 -19.88 18.44
CA LEU A 498 6.93 -20.90 18.85
C LEU A 498 7.30 -22.29 18.33
N SER A 499 7.81 -22.38 17.10
CA SER A 499 8.22 -23.66 16.50
C SER A 499 9.49 -24.27 17.10
N LYS A 500 10.33 -23.45 17.76
CA LYS A 500 11.70 -23.78 18.19
C LYS A 500 11.91 -23.72 19.71
N LEU A 501 10.85 -23.51 20.50
CA LEU A 501 10.92 -23.63 21.95
C LEU A 501 11.47 -25.01 22.33
N LYS A 502 12.34 -25.07 23.33
CA LYS A 502 12.78 -26.34 23.89
C LYS A 502 11.61 -26.99 24.64
N LYS A 503 11.49 -28.29 24.48
CA LYS A 503 10.64 -29.13 25.36
C LYS A 503 11.40 -29.27 26.68
N ASP A 504 10.88 -28.76 27.74
CA ASP A 504 11.35 -29.12 29.09
C ASP A 504 10.78 -30.46 29.49
#